data_697be30867f611bb3fe330ed6e4e4db2
#
_entry.id   697be30867f611bb3fe330ed6e4e4db2
#
_cell.length_a   1.000
_cell.length_b   1.000
_cell.length_c   1.000
_cell.angle_alpha   90.00
_cell.angle_beta   90.00
_cell.angle_gamma   90.00
#
_symmetry.space_group_name_H-M   'P 1'
#
loop_
_entity.id
_entity.type
_entity.pdbx_description
1 polymer ?
#
loop_
_entity_poly.entity_id
_entity_poly.type
_entity_poly.pdbx_seq_one_letter_code
_entity_poly.pdbx_strand_id
1 'polypeptide(L)'
;MSYLEAVAKVLNENGVEESTMMKTACLRYKGDFMAMMFEKEDSLIIKVSPARVDELIEEGIGMEFNFTKKRFKEWVLIPLDFESDYESYIYESLNYARMKI
;
A
#
# COMPACT_ATOMS: atom_id res chain seq x y z
N MET A 1 1.84 5.96 -14.19
CA MET A 1 0.43 5.64 -13.91
C MET A 1 0.04 6.24 -12.57
N SER A 2 -1.10 6.91 -12.51
CA SER A 2 -1.53 7.54 -11.26
C SER A 2 -2.12 6.52 -10.29
N TYR A 3 -2.24 6.92 -9.03
CA TYR A 3 -2.87 6.08 -8.02
C TYR A 3 -4.30 5.69 -8.43
N LEU A 4 -5.09 6.66 -8.94
CA LEU A 4 -6.47 6.39 -9.34
C LEU A 4 -6.57 5.37 -10.47
N GLU A 5 -5.64 5.42 -11.41
CA GLU A 5 -5.60 4.44 -12.51
C GLU A 5 -5.23 3.05 -11.99
N ALA A 6 -4.28 3.00 -11.07
CA ALA A 6 -3.87 1.74 -10.45
C ALA A 6 -5.02 1.12 -9.66
N VAL A 7 -5.77 1.94 -8.90
CA VAL A 7 -6.94 1.49 -8.14
C VAL A 7 -8.00 0.91 -9.08
N ALA A 8 -8.28 1.59 -10.20
CA ALA A 8 -9.29 1.11 -11.14
C ALA A 8 -8.96 -0.28 -11.67
N LYS A 9 -7.67 -0.55 -11.94
CA LYS A 9 -7.24 -1.88 -12.40
C LYS A 9 -7.35 -2.93 -11.31
N VAL A 10 -6.88 -2.60 -10.12
CA VAL A 10 -6.84 -3.57 -9.01
C VAL A 10 -8.24 -3.92 -8.54
N LEU A 11 -9.20 -3.01 -8.64
CA LEU A 11 -10.59 -3.29 -8.26
C LEU A 11 -11.25 -4.37 -9.13
N ASN A 12 -10.68 -4.68 -10.28
CA ASN A 12 -11.17 -5.78 -11.11
C ASN A 12 -10.75 -7.15 -10.58
N GLU A 13 -9.82 -7.19 -9.64
CA GLU A 13 -9.37 -8.44 -9.04
C GLU A 13 -10.37 -8.97 -8.03
N ASN A 14 -10.54 -10.29 -8.00
CA ASN A 14 -11.47 -10.94 -7.08
C ASN A 14 -11.07 -10.68 -5.63
N GLY A 15 -12.05 -10.28 -4.83
CA GLY A 15 -11.85 -10.06 -3.40
C GLY A 15 -11.35 -8.68 -3.00
N VAL A 16 -10.98 -7.85 -3.99
CA VAL A 16 -10.55 -6.48 -3.74
C VAL A 16 -11.76 -5.57 -3.64
N GLU A 17 -11.79 -4.73 -2.62
CA GLU A 17 -12.89 -3.80 -2.39
C GLU A 17 -12.38 -2.45 -1.92
N GLU A 18 -13.16 -1.41 -2.17
CA GLU A 18 -12.88 -0.09 -1.62
C GLU A 18 -13.49 0.00 -0.22
N SER A 19 -12.76 0.68 0.68
CA SER A 19 -13.21 0.90 2.05
C SER A 19 -12.65 2.22 2.52
N THR A 20 -12.71 2.49 3.81
CA THR A 20 -12.12 3.69 4.38
C THR A 20 -11.31 3.34 5.62
N MET A 21 -10.24 4.11 5.84
CA MET A 21 -9.41 4.01 7.03
C MET A 21 -8.89 5.41 7.32
N MET A 22 -8.98 5.85 8.58
CA MET A 22 -8.57 7.20 8.97
C MET A 22 -9.25 8.28 8.11
N LYS A 23 -10.53 8.06 7.77
CA LYS A 23 -11.36 8.96 6.95
C LYS A 23 -10.85 9.10 5.51
N THR A 24 -10.02 8.18 5.05
CA THR A 24 -9.45 8.19 3.71
C THR A 24 -9.82 6.90 2.99
N ALA A 25 -10.12 7.00 1.70
CA ALA A 25 -10.43 5.81 0.89
C ALA A 25 -9.22 4.88 0.84
N CYS A 26 -9.45 3.60 1.02
CA CYS A 26 -8.39 2.59 0.97
C CYS A 26 -8.86 1.36 0.22
N LEU A 27 -7.93 0.46 -0.05
CA LEU A 27 -8.23 -0.84 -0.66
C LEU A 27 -8.07 -1.94 0.38
N ARG A 28 -9.00 -2.91 0.34
CA ARG A 28 -8.94 -4.09 1.20
C ARG A 28 -9.13 -5.34 0.36
N TYR A 29 -8.51 -6.43 0.80
CA TYR A 29 -8.73 -7.74 0.22
C TYR A 29 -9.41 -8.61 1.27
N LYS A 30 -10.68 -8.95 1.03
CA LYS A 30 -11.50 -9.75 1.97
C LYS A 30 -11.41 -9.22 3.41
N GLY A 31 -11.43 -7.91 3.55
CA GLY A 31 -11.38 -7.24 4.85
C GLY A 31 -9.99 -6.83 5.32
N ASP A 32 -8.94 -7.38 4.74
CA ASP A 32 -7.55 -7.02 5.08
C ASP A 32 -7.12 -5.77 4.35
N PHE A 33 -6.50 -4.85 5.08
CA PHE A 33 -5.95 -3.64 4.48
C PHE A 33 -4.88 -3.98 3.44
N MET A 34 -4.93 -3.32 2.30
CA MET A 34 -3.93 -3.47 1.24
C MET A 34 -3.13 -2.20 1.02
N ALA A 35 -3.80 -1.12 0.68
CA ALA A 35 -3.14 0.11 0.24
C ALA A 35 -4.06 1.31 0.40
N MET A 36 -3.43 2.50 0.56
CA MET A 36 -4.17 3.77 0.52
C MET A 36 -3.20 4.89 0.18
N MET A 37 -3.74 5.98 -0.37
CA MET A 37 -2.94 7.17 -0.59
C MET A 37 -2.94 8.00 0.69
N PHE A 38 -1.76 8.24 1.25
CA PHE A 38 -1.61 9.03 2.47
C PHE A 38 -1.22 10.45 2.07
N GLU A 39 -2.22 11.31 1.95
CA GLU A 39 -2.04 12.65 1.42
C GLU A 39 -1.11 13.54 2.24
N LYS A 40 -1.08 13.37 3.55
CA LYS A 40 -0.21 14.15 4.44
C LYS A 40 1.26 14.02 4.09
N GLU A 41 1.67 12.87 3.55
CA GLU A 41 3.06 12.60 3.20
C GLU A 41 3.26 12.50 1.69
N ASP A 42 2.20 12.76 0.90
CA ASP A 42 2.23 12.57 -0.56
C ASP A 42 2.84 11.22 -0.92
N SER A 43 2.37 10.17 -0.26
CA SER A 43 2.94 8.83 -0.41
C SER A 43 1.86 7.77 -0.41
N LEU A 44 2.13 6.69 -1.13
CA LEU A 44 1.28 5.51 -1.12
C LEU A 44 1.68 4.64 0.07
N ILE A 45 0.71 4.19 0.85
CA ILE A 45 0.95 3.18 1.89
C ILE A 45 0.56 1.83 1.30
N ILE A 46 1.44 0.85 1.40
CA ILE A 46 1.11 -0.53 1.05
C ILE A 46 1.46 -1.44 2.21
N LYS A 47 0.71 -2.54 2.31
CA LYS A 47 0.97 -3.57 3.32
C LYS A 47 1.64 -4.76 2.64
N VAL A 48 2.87 -5.03 3.01
CA VAL A 48 3.66 -6.15 2.51
C VAL A 48 4.41 -6.79 3.68
N SER A 49 5.14 -7.86 3.44
CA SER A 49 5.87 -8.53 4.53
C SER A 49 6.91 -7.60 5.14
N PRO A 50 7.26 -7.79 6.42
CA PRO A 50 8.31 -6.99 7.06
C PRO A 50 9.64 -7.04 6.30
N ALA A 51 9.99 -8.18 5.74
CA ALA A 51 11.21 -8.32 4.94
C ALA A 51 11.17 -7.45 3.70
N ARG A 52 10.00 -7.37 3.02
CA ARG A 52 9.86 -6.53 1.85
C ARG A 52 9.88 -5.05 2.20
N VAL A 53 9.30 -4.69 3.35
CA VAL A 53 9.38 -3.30 3.86
C VAL A 53 10.84 -2.90 4.02
N ASP A 54 11.63 -3.75 4.66
CA ASP A 54 13.04 -3.46 4.88
C ASP A 54 13.81 -3.35 3.56
N GLU A 55 13.52 -4.20 2.58
CA GLU A 55 14.13 -4.12 1.26
C GLU A 55 13.86 -2.78 0.58
N LEU A 56 12.59 -2.35 0.61
CA LEU A 56 12.20 -1.09 -0.03
C LEU A 56 12.87 0.10 0.63
N ILE A 57 13.02 0.07 1.95
CA ILE A 57 13.71 1.13 2.69
C ILE A 57 15.21 1.14 2.33
N GLU A 58 15.85 -0.02 2.29
CA GLU A 58 17.26 -0.14 1.92
C GLU A 58 17.54 0.33 0.50
N GLU A 59 16.61 0.09 -0.41
CA GLU A 59 16.74 0.50 -1.81
C GLU A 59 16.51 2.00 -2.00
N GLY A 60 16.10 2.70 -0.94
CA GLY A 60 15.81 4.14 -1.02
C GLY A 60 14.46 4.46 -1.66
N ILE A 61 13.60 3.46 -1.84
CA ILE A 61 12.28 3.62 -2.45
C ILE A 61 11.23 3.92 -1.38
N GLY A 62 11.25 3.18 -0.29
CA GLY A 62 10.24 3.27 0.77
C GLY A 62 10.74 3.97 2.02
N MET A 63 9.79 4.37 2.86
CA MET A 63 10.06 4.97 4.16
C MET A 63 9.19 4.30 5.21
N GLU A 64 9.69 4.28 6.46
CA GLU A 64 8.92 3.73 7.58
C GLU A 64 7.62 4.49 7.78
N PHE A 65 6.56 3.76 8.11
CA PHE A 65 5.32 4.39 8.55
C PHE A 65 5.22 4.30 10.07
N ASN A 66 5.24 5.46 10.71
CA ASN A 66 5.09 5.57 12.17
C ASN A 66 3.86 6.40 12.50
N PHE A 67 2.99 5.87 13.34
CA PHE A 67 1.78 6.57 13.73
C PHE A 67 1.57 6.40 15.23
N THR A 68 1.36 7.52 15.93
CA THR A 68 1.18 7.54 17.39
C THR A 68 2.32 6.81 18.12
N LYS A 69 3.57 7.09 17.73
CA LYS A 69 4.79 6.51 18.32
C LYS A 69 4.93 5.00 18.11
N LYS A 70 4.15 4.42 17.20
CA LYS A 70 4.23 2.99 16.88
C LYS A 70 4.67 2.82 15.44
N ARG A 71 5.67 1.94 15.22
CA ARG A 71 6.11 1.57 13.89
C ARG A 71 5.24 0.42 13.38
N PHE A 72 4.69 0.60 12.17
CA PHE A 72 3.93 -0.46 11.50
C PHE A 72 4.87 -1.25 10.60
N LYS A 73 5.30 -2.41 11.07
CA LYS A 73 6.34 -3.21 10.40
C LYS A 73 5.95 -3.74 9.02
N GLU A 74 4.66 -3.88 8.76
CA GLU A 74 4.15 -4.37 7.48
C GLU A 74 3.71 -3.25 6.55
N TRP A 75 3.84 -1.99 6.97
CA TRP A 75 3.42 -0.84 6.18
C TRP A 75 4.63 -0.03 5.75
N VAL A 76 4.62 0.41 4.49
CA VAL A 76 5.70 1.24 3.95
C VAL A 76 5.11 2.36 3.13
N LEU A 77 5.74 3.54 3.20
CA LEU A 77 5.37 4.73 2.43
C LEU A 77 6.18 4.75 1.14
N ILE A 78 5.50 4.85 0.00
CA ILE A 78 6.16 4.98 -1.31
C ILE A 78 5.88 6.39 -1.83
N PRO A 79 6.89 7.27 -1.92
CA PRO A 79 6.67 8.67 -2.34
C PRO A 79 6.14 8.79 -3.77
N LEU A 80 5.59 9.96 -4.08
CA LEU A 80 5.10 10.28 -5.43
C LEU A 80 6.19 10.16 -6.50
N ASP A 81 7.45 10.28 -6.10
CA ASP A 81 8.58 10.10 -7.01
C ASP A 81 8.50 8.76 -7.77
N PHE A 82 7.86 7.77 -7.17
CA PHE A 82 7.71 6.42 -7.73
C PHE A 82 6.30 6.13 -8.19
N GLU A 83 5.50 7.17 -8.44
CA GLU A 83 4.09 7.01 -8.82
C GLU A 83 3.89 6.13 -10.05
N SER A 84 4.83 6.16 -10.98
CA SER A 84 4.73 5.34 -12.18
C SER A 84 4.73 3.83 -11.88
N ASP A 85 5.21 3.44 -10.71
CA ASP A 85 5.29 2.05 -10.29
C ASP A 85 4.21 1.68 -9.25
N TYR A 86 3.30 2.58 -8.92
CA TYR A 86 2.27 2.34 -7.90
C TYR A 86 1.41 1.11 -8.20
N GLU A 87 1.09 0.88 -9.46
CA GLU A 87 0.32 -0.32 -9.83
C GLU A 87 1.04 -1.57 -9.36
N SER A 88 2.33 -1.67 -9.65
CA SER A 88 3.16 -2.81 -9.26
C SER A 88 3.17 -3.01 -7.74
N TYR A 89 3.33 -1.93 -6.98
CA TYR A 89 3.37 -2.00 -5.53
C TYR A 89 2.02 -2.40 -4.93
N ILE A 90 0.93 -1.91 -5.51
CA ILE A 90 -0.41 -2.29 -5.05
C ILE A 90 -0.65 -3.78 -5.31
N TYR A 91 -0.20 -4.30 -6.45
CA TYR A 91 -0.29 -5.73 -6.73
C TYR A 91 0.57 -6.56 -5.78
N GLU A 92 1.72 -6.04 -5.34
CA GLU A 92 2.51 -6.72 -4.31
C GLU A 92 1.71 -6.85 -3.01
N SER A 93 1.00 -5.79 -2.62
CA SER A 93 0.18 -5.83 -1.41
C SER A 93 -0.99 -6.81 -1.56
N LEU A 94 -1.58 -6.89 -2.75
CA LEU A 94 -2.64 -7.85 -3.03
C LEU A 94 -2.11 -9.29 -2.91
N ASN A 95 -0.96 -9.56 -3.49
CA ASN A 95 -0.36 -10.90 -3.43
C ASN A 95 -0.03 -11.29 -1.99
N TYR A 96 0.45 -10.34 -1.19
CA TYR A 96 0.73 -10.58 0.20
C TYR A 96 -0.56 -10.92 0.97
N ALA A 97 -1.63 -10.16 0.74
CA ALA A 97 -2.92 -10.41 1.38
C ALA A 97 -3.46 -11.80 1.00
N ARG A 98 -3.31 -12.19 -0.27
CA ARG A 98 -3.73 -13.51 -0.74
C ARG A 98 -2.99 -14.65 -0.05
N MET A 99 -1.71 -14.44 0.23
CA MET A 99 -0.89 -15.45 0.90
C MET A 99 -1.30 -15.67 2.36
N LYS A 100 -1.89 -14.67 3.00
CA LYS A 100 -2.30 -14.75 4.41
C LYS A 100 -3.66 -15.43 4.60
N ILE A 101 -4.42 -15.52 3.55
CA ILE A 101 -5.74 -16.13 3.52
C ILE A 101 -5.71 -17.41 2.70
#